data_a761f6877d87f0133f939795d2f05671
#
_entry.id   a761f6877d87f0133f939795d2f05671
#
_cell.length_a   1.000
_cell.length_b   1.000
_cell.length_c   1.000
_cell.angle_alpha   90.00
_cell.angle_beta   90.00
_cell.angle_gamma   90.00
#
_symmetry.space_group_name_H-M   'P 1'
#
loop_
_entity.id
_entity.type
_entity.pdbx_description
1 polymer ?
#
loop_
_entity_poly.entity_id
_entity_poly.type
_entity_poly.pdbx_seq_one_letter_code
_entity_poly.pdbx_strand_id
1 'polypeptide(L)'
;MRKFPIGSYGRQRLEFFPAPFRAPLRAFAALVFPWKGEQVLICDIEDRGWCIPSGRVEPFEESMAAAAREAREEAGALLRQIQYIGCYRITDRSEVRWADC
;
A
#
# COMPACT_ATOMS: atom_id res chain seq x y z
N MET A 1 1.43 -9.34 17.33
CA MET A 1 2.12 -9.30 16.02
C MET A 1 1.10 -8.96 14.92
N ARG A 2 1.42 -8.00 14.10
CA ARG A 2 0.58 -7.63 12.97
C ARG A 2 0.86 -8.55 11.81
N LYS A 3 -0.21 -8.96 11.13
CA LYS A 3 -0.09 -9.82 9.96
C LYS A 3 -0.52 -9.07 8.71
N PHE A 4 0.23 -9.23 7.65
CA PHE A 4 -0.10 -8.65 6.35
C PHE A 4 -0.72 -9.74 5.48
N PRO A 5 -1.74 -9.40 4.68
CA PRO A 5 -2.35 -10.37 3.77
C PRO A 5 -1.31 -10.96 2.82
N ILE A 6 -1.33 -12.28 2.72
CA ILE A 6 -0.52 -13.02 1.75
C ILE A 6 -1.36 -14.15 1.16
N GLY A 7 -0.91 -14.67 0.05
CA GLY A 7 -1.57 -15.81 -0.60
C GLY A 7 -2.31 -15.42 -1.87
N SER A 8 -3.28 -16.23 -2.25
CA SER A 8 -4.00 -16.04 -3.51
C SER A 8 -5.38 -15.44 -3.27
N TYR A 9 -5.70 -14.41 -4.04
CA TYR A 9 -6.97 -13.69 -3.99
C TYR A 9 -7.51 -13.57 -5.42
N GLY A 10 -8.48 -14.44 -5.75
CA GLY A 10 -8.91 -14.59 -7.13
C GLY A 10 -7.75 -15.11 -7.97
N ARG A 11 -7.39 -14.37 -9.04
CA ARG A 11 -6.25 -14.72 -9.90
C ARG A 11 -4.96 -14.02 -9.49
N GLN A 12 -4.98 -13.23 -8.41
CA GLN A 12 -3.81 -12.52 -7.93
C GLN A 12 -3.15 -13.29 -6.79
N ARG A 13 -1.83 -13.28 -6.79
CA ARG A 13 -1.03 -13.81 -5.70
C ARG A 13 -0.28 -12.67 -5.06
N LEU A 14 -0.37 -12.57 -3.74
CA LEU A 14 0.27 -11.54 -2.94
C LEU A 14 1.39 -12.15 -2.10
N GLU A 15 2.58 -11.54 -2.19
CA GLU A 15 3.71 -11.92 -1.34
C GLU A 15 4.25 -10.65 -0.69
N PHE A 16 4.41 -10.67 0.63
CA PHE A 16 4.90 -9.51 1.35
C PHE A 16 6.37 -9.71 1.73
N PHE A 17 7.17 -8.69 1.47
CA PHE A 17 8.58 -8.64 1.82
C PHE A 17 8.80 -7.47 2.77
N PRO A 18 9.10 -7.75 4.06
CA PRO A 18 9.28 -6.68 5.03
C PRO A 18 10.55 -5.86 4.78
N ALA A 19 10.54 -4.63 5.26
CA ALA A 19 11.73 -3.80 5.26
C ALA A 19 12.89 -4.55 5.95
N PRO A 20 14.14 -4.37 5.51
CA PRO A 20 14.62 -3.34 4.59
C PRO A 20 14.55 -3.72 3.10
N PHE A 21 13.93 -4.84 2.75
CA PHE A 21 13.82 -5.23 1.35
C PHE A 21 13.13 -4.15 0.53
N ARG A 22 13.68 -3.85 -0.64
CA ARG A 22 13.11 -2.90 -1.58
C ARG A 22 12.79 -3.60 -2.89
N ALA A 23 11.66 -3.21 -3.50
CA ALA A 23 11.28 -3.75 -4.79
C ALA A 23 12.37 -3.47 -5.84
N PRO A 24 12.67 -4.45 -6.72
CA PRO A 24 13.68 -4.26 -7.77
C PRO A 24 13.23 -3.33 -8.88
N LEU A 25 11.91 -3.08 -8.99
CA LEU A 25 11.34 -2.18 -9.97
C LEU A 25 10.50 -1.13 -9.26
N ARG A 26 10.26 -0.02 -9.95
CA ARG A 26 9.43 1.05 -9.40
C ARG A 26 8.04 0.52 -9.06
N ALA A 27 7.56 0.86 -7.88
CA ALA A 27 6.22 0.49 -7.44
C ALA A 27 5.16 1.22 -8.27
N PHE A 28 4.10 0.51 -8.64
CA PHE A 28 2.98 1.13 -9.35
C PHE A 28 1.99 1.78 -8.39
N ALA A 29 2.00 1.37 -7.12
CA ALA A 29 1.05 1.83 -6.11
C ALA A 29 1.70 1.93 -4.74
N ALA A 30 1.12 2.76 -3.90
CA ALA A 30 1.46 2.88 -2.50
C ALA A 30 0.25 2.50 -1.65
N LEU A 31 0.49 1.70 -0.62
CA LEU A 31 -0.51 1.27 0.34
C LEU A 31 -0.16 1.92 1.67
N VAL A 32 -1.13 2.55 2.31
CA VAL A 32 -0.91 3.30 3.53
C VAL A 32 -1.62 2.62 4.69
N PHE A 33 -0.90 2.46 5.80
CA PHE A 33 -1.48 1.98 7.05
C PHE A 33 -1.40 3.11 8.06
N PRO A 34 -2.39 4.03 8.09
CA PRO A 34 -2.34 5.18 9.00
C PRO A 34 -2.68 4.73 10.42
N TRP A 35 -1.70 4.77 11.28
CA TRP A 35 -1.84 4.33 12.67
C TRP A 35 -2.02 5.51 13.62
N LYS A 36 -2.92 5.33 14.60
CA LYS A 36 -3.01 6.20 15.75
C LYS A 36 -3.07 5.29 16.98
N GLY A 37 -1.96 5.19 17.70
CA GLY A 37 -1.82 4.17 18.74
C GLY A 37 -1.90 2.77 18.13
N GLU A 38 -2.87 1.97 18.56
CA GLU A 38 -3.08 0.62 18.06
C GLU A 38 -4.18 0.53 16.99
N GLN A 39 -4.76 1.68 16.64
CA GLN A 39 -5.85 1.74 15.66
C GLN A 39 -5.32 2.09 14.28
N VAL A 40 -5.85 1.44 13.26
CA VAL A 40 -5.55 1.77 11.87
C VAL A 40 -6.78 2.41 11.25
N LEU A 41 -6.55 3.48 10.47
CA LEU A 41 -7.62 4.15 9.76
C LEU A 41 -8.00 3.36 8.52
N ILE A 42 -9.29 3.11 8.37
CA ILE A 42 -9.84 2.59 7.12
C ILE A 42 -10.87 3.56 6.59
N CYS A 43 -11.11 3.53 5.29
CA CYS A 43 -12.09 4.39 4.65
C CYS A 43 -12.97 3.57 3.71
N ASP A 44 -14.19 4.03 3.54
CA ASP A 44 -15.13 3.42 2.61
C ASP A 44 -14.90 4.04 1.24
N ILE A 45 -14.30 3.27 0.35
CA ILE A 45 -13.95 3.73 -0.98
C ILE A 45 -14.95 3.17 -1.97
N GLU A 46 -15.53 4.05 -2.77
CA GLU A 46 -16.44 3.65 -3.83
C GLU A 46 -15.81 2.55 -4.69
N ASP A 47 -16.57 1.51 -4.98
CA ASP A 47 -16.18 0.33 -5.74
C ASP A 47 -15.22 -0.63 -5.05
N ARG A 48 -14.66 -0.28 -3.87
CA ARG A 48 -13.77 -1.15 -3.14
C ARG A 48 -14.21 -1.49 -1.72
N GLY A 49 -15.13 -0.70 -1.15
CA GLY A 49 -15.60 -0.88 0.22
C GLY A 49 -14.58 -0.39 1.26
N TRP A 50 -14.65 -0.97 2.45
CA TRP A 50 -13.78 -0.57 3.56
C TRP A 50 -12.36 -1.11 3.36
N CYS A 51 -11.42 -0.22 3.24
CA CYS A 51 -10.02 -0.59 3.04
C CYS A 51 -9.08 0.52 3.51
N ILE A 52 -7.79 0.22 3.56
CA ILE A 52 -6.78 1.24 3.84
C ILE A 52 -6.63 2.19 2.64
N PRO A 53 -6.19 3.44 2.87
CA PRO A 53 -5.87 4.34 1.76
C PRO A 53 -4.78 3.75 0.87
N SER A 54 -5.00 3.82 -0.42
CA SER A 54 -4.04 3.32 -1.40
C SER A 54 -4.28 3.97 -2.74
N GLY A 55 -3.29 3.95 -3.60
CA GLY A 55 -3.46 4.46 -4.94
C GLY A 55 -2.18 4.33 -5.75
N ARG A 56 -2.30 4.67 -7.02
CA ARG A 56 -1.18 4.60 -7.96
C ARG A 56 -0.16 5.68 -7.69
N VAL A 57 1.10 5.31 -7.84
CA VAL A 57 2.20 6.27 -7.83
C VAL A 57 2.21 6.96 -9.19
N GLU A 58 2.11 8.29 -9.18
CA GLU A 58 2.09 9.08 -10.40
C GLU A 58 3.49 9.21 -11.01
N PRO A 59 3.59 9.55 -12.31
CA PRO A 59 4.90 9.78 -12.91
C PRO A 59 5.71 10.82 -12.13
N PHE A 60 6.98 10.53 -11.91
CA PHE A 60 7.91 11.39 -11.16
C PHE A 60 7.56 11.57 -9.67
N GLU A 61 6.58 10.83 -9.17
CA GLU A 61 6.22 10.82 -7.75
C GLU A 61 6.91 9.65 -7.06
N GLU A 62 7.39 9.85 -5.85
CA GLU A 62 7.89 8.77 -5.03
C GLU A 62 6.76 8.16 -4.21
N SER A 63 6.92 6.88 -3.83
CA SER A 63 5.90 6.15 -3.08
C SER A 63 5.50 6.84 -1.79
N MET A 64 6.46 7.43 -1.06
CA MET A 64 6.16 8.15 0.18
C MET A 64 5.26 9.35 -0.05
N ALA A 65 5.50 10.10 -1.12
CA ALA A 65 4.65 11.23 -1.50
C ALA A 65 3.27 10.75 -1.95
N ALA A 66 3.22 9.66 -2.71
CA ALA A 66 1.96 9.05 -3.12
C ALA A 66 1.14 8.59 -1.91
N ALA A 67 1.80 7.98 -0.92
CA ALA A 67 1.15 7.54 0.30
C ALA A 67 0.51 8.72 1.05
N ALA A 68 1.24 9.81 1.21
CA ALA A 68 0.73 11.01 1.88
C ALA A 68 -0.45 11.63 1.12
N ARG A 69 -0.34 11.69 -0.20
CA ARG A 69 -1.39 12.23 -1.07
C ARG A 69 -2.66 11.40 -0.98
N GLU A 70 -2.54 10.08 -1.12
CA GLU A 70 -3.69 9.18 -1.09
C GLU A 70 -4.38 9.16 0.28
N ALA A 71 -3.62 9.21 1.37
CA ALA A 71 -4.19 9.29 2.71
C ALA A 71 -5.03 10.56 2.88
N ARG A 72 -4.57 11.68 2.33
CA ARG A 72 -5.31 12.94 2.37
C ARG A 72 -6.53 12.90 1.47
N GLU A 73 -6.39 12.41 0.25
CA GLU A 73 -7.48 12.39 -0.74
C GLU A 73 -8.58 11.40 -0.37
N GLU A 74 -8.21 10.20 0.06
CA GLU A 74 -9.19 9.15 0.33
C GLU A 74 -9.76 9.19 1.74
N ALA A 75 -8.99 9.63 2.71
CA ALA A 75 -9.39 9.58 4.11
C ALA A 75 -9.31 10.92 4.85
N GLY A 76 -8.87 11.98 4.18
CA GLY A 76 -8.68 13.29 4.83
C GLY A 76 -7.62 13.29 5.91
N ALA A 77 -6.72 12.32 5.90
CA ALA A 77 -5.72 12.13 6.94
C ALA A 77 -4.43 12.87 6.61
N LEU A 78 -3.88 13.55 7.62
CA LEU A 78 -2.56 14.16 7.54
C LEU A 78 -1.57 13.27 8.28
N LEU A 79 -0.59 12.75 7.55
CA LEU A 79 0.42 11.86 8.12
C LEU A 79 1.57 12.68 8.69
N ARG A 80 1.98 12.38 9.92
CA ARG A 80 3.09 13.09 10.58
C ARG A 80 4.43 12.39 10.36
N GLN A 81 4.42 11.07 10.53
CA GLN A 81 5.61 10.25 10.34
C GLN A 81 5.25 9.17 9.36
N ILE A 82 6.06 9.03 8.31
CA ILE A 82 5.87 8.01 7.31
C ILE A 82 7.08 7.10 7.33
N GLN A 83 6.81 5.81 7.52
CA GLN A 83 7.87 4.81 7.56
C GLN A 83 7.59 3.74 6.52
N TYR A 84 8.60 3.40 5.74
CA TYR A 84 8.53 2.27 4.84
C TYR A 84 8.54 0.98 5.64
N ILE A 85 7.56 0.12 5.44
CA ILE A 85 7.46 -1.15 6.18
C ILE A 85 7.68 -2.38 5.31
N GLY A 86 7.67 -2.23 4.02
CA GLY A 86 7.88 -3.35 3.11
C GLY A 86 7.22 -3.12 1.78
N CYS A 87 7.14 -4.18 0.99
CA CYS A 87 6.49 -4.12 -0.30
C CYS A 87 5.78 -5.43 -0.62
N TYR A 88 4.81 -5.36 -1.50
CA TYR A 88 4.13 -6.52 -2.05
C TYR A 88 4.61 -6.81 -3.45
N ARG A 89 4.86 -8.07 -3.72
CA ARG A 89 4.92 -8.57 -5.09
C ARG A 89 3.55 -9.11 -5.44
N ILE A 90 2.93 -8.53 -6.43
CA ILE A 90 1.59 -8.89 -6.87
C ILE A 90 1.71 -9.56 -8.22
N THR A 91 1.38 -10.83 -8.26
CA THR A 91 1.43 -11.61 -9.51
C THR A 91 0.01 -11.83 -9.99
N ASP A 92 -0.27 -11.38 -11.20
CA ASP A 92 -1.54 -11.58 -11.87
C ASP A 92 -1.25 -12.30 -13.18
N ARG A 93 -1.55 -13.60 -13.21
CA ARG A 93 -1.15 -14.50 -14.30
C ARG A 93 0.38 -14.52 -14.43
N SER A 94 0.92 -13.98 -15.52
CA SER A 94 2.37 -13.89 -15.72
C SER A 94 2.94 -12.51 -15.46
N GLU A 95 2.09 -11.54 -15.11
CA GLU A 95 2.52 -10.17 -14.82
C GLU A 95 2.85 -10.01 -13.35
N VAL A 96 3.97 -9.35 -13.09
CA VAL A 96 4.42 -9.04 -11.72
C VAL A 96 4.44 -7.52 -11.56
N ARG A 97 3.81 -7.05 -10.48
CA ARG A 97 3.81 -5.64 -10.10
C ARG A 97 4.25 -5.53 -8.66
N TRP A 98 4.76 -4.37 -8.30
CA TRP A 98 5.22 -4.09 -6.95
C TRP A 98 4.45 -2.92 -6.36
N ALA A 99 4.10 -3.02 -5.08
CA ALA A 99 3.45 -1.95 -4.33
C ALA A 99 4.22 -1.71 -3.04
N ASP A 100 4.51 -0.45 -2.75
CA ASP A 100 5.19 -0.08 -1.51
C ASP A 100 4.19 0.16 -0.38
N CYS A 101 4.61 -0.19 0.82
CA CYS A 101 3.83 0.03 2.04
C CYS A 101 4.55 0.95 3.01
#